data_3e4d19472edf79cde6037c3076c0f671
#
_entry.id   3e4d19472edf79cde6037c3076c0f671
#
_cell.length_a   1.000
_cell.length_b   1.000
_cell.length_c   1.000
_cell.angle_alpha   90.00
_cell.angle_beta   90.00
_cell.angle_gamma   90.00
#
_symmetry.space_group_name_H-M   'P 1'
#
loop_
_entity.id
_entity.type
_entity.pdbx_description
1 polymer ?
#
loop_
_entity_poly.entity_id
_entity_poly.type
_entity_poly.pdbx_seq_one_letter_code
_entity_poly.pdbx_strand_id
1 'polypeptide(L)'
;MQLLQQVRIIDPVQQVDQLADVLIIDGKIKLIDNQITNYPTETSIIKPQGLVLGTGLVDLYSHSGEPGNETRETLLQLSQAGAMGGFTQIGILPDTIPVIDNAEVITGIKLKGDRFNHQSNQQLTLPRLNFWGAAYSQTAHKMNELAELQPEIVGFTSKHNLSNLHVLKQILEYLQPEQKPIAIALHQNELTGNGVVREGNASIRYGMSGNPGFSEAAIIAAVLEIAAEIPTPIHIMRVSTLRGVELIADAKAKGANVTASTTWMHLLWDSNALGSYSPNLRLEPPLGNESDRIALIDGVRQGIIDAIAIDHHAYTYEEKTVAFALAPPGVIGLELALALLWQRFVQSGAWSAIELWQALSSRPR
;
A
#
# COMPACT_ATOMS: atom_id res chain seq x y z
N MET A 1 -5.36 10.39 -31.65
CA MET A 1 -6.22 9.19 -31.61
C MET A 1 -5.35 7.95 -31.65
N GLN A 2 -5.73 6.89 -30.94
CA GLN A 2 -4.98 5.62 -30.86
C GLN A 2 -5.95 4.44 -30.91
N LEU A 3 -5.59 3.38 -31.61
CA LEU A 3 -6.29 2.10 -31.63
C LEU A 3 -5.34 1.01 -31.12
N LEU A 4 -5.65 0.46 -29.95
CA LEU A 4 -4.99 -0.74 -29.42
C LEU A 4 -5.67 -1.96 -30.02
N GLN A 5 -4.99 -2.77 -30.81
CA GLN A 5 -5.55 -3.95 -31.42
C GLN A 5 -5.18 -5.22 -30.64
N GLN A 6 -6.20 -6.00 -30.27
CA GLN A 6 -6.04 -7.30 -29.59
C GLN A 6 -5.22 -7.19 -28.29
N VAL A 7 -5.53 -6.17 -27.49
CA VAL A 7 -4.98 -6.02 -26.13
C VAL A 7 -5.80 -6.85 -25.14
N ARG A 8 -5.14 -7.51 -24.20
CA ARG A 8 -5.83 -8.18 -23.08
C ARG A 8 -6.34 -7.12 -22.11
N ILE A 9 -7.65 -7.06 -21.97
CA ILE A 9 -8.33 -6.11 -21.06
C ILE A 9 -8.63 -6.82 -19.74
N ILE A 10 -8.26 -6.20 -18.61
CA ILE A 10 -8.61 -6.65 -17.28
C ILE A 10 -9.40 -5.55 -16.58
N ASP A 11 -10.69 -5.80 -16.33
CA ASP A 11 -11.57 -4.94 -15.54
C ASP A 11 -12.14 -5.71 -14.35
N PRO A 12 -11.61 -5.48 -13.14
CA PRO A 12 -12.03 -6.22 -11.96
C PRO A 12 -13.44 -5.83 -11.48
N VAL A 13 -13.96 -4.67 -11.87
CA VAL A 13 -15.31 -4.20 -11.51
C VAL A 13 -16.36 -4.88 -12.39
N GLN A 14 -16.12 -4.93 -13.70
CA GLN A 14 -17.00 -5.59 -14.64
C GLN A 14 -16.74 -7.10 -14.80
N GLN A 15 -15.74 -7.63 -14.09
CA GLN A 15 -15.31 -9.03 -14.17
C GLN A 15 -14.90 -9.44 -15.59
N VAL A 16 -14.22 -8.54 -16.33
CA VAL A 16 -13.79 -8.77 -17.71
C VAL A 16 -12.31 -9.15 -17.74
N ASP A 17 -11.98 -10.24 -18.41
CA ASP A 17 -10.62 -10.64 -18.80
C ASP A 17 -10.68 -11.25 -20.19
N GLN A 18 -10.43 -10.41 -21.22
CA GLN A 18 -10.58 -10.80 -22.62
C GLN A 18 -9.65 -10.02 -23.54
N LEU A 19 -9.40 -10.55 -24.73
CA LEU A 19 -8.78 -9.82 -25.83
C LEU A 19 -9.82 -8.98 -26.56
N ALA A 20 -9.53 -7.70 -26.80
CA ALA A 20 -10.39 -6.81 -27.57
C ALA A 20 -9.57 -5.65 -28.17
N ASP A 21 -10.19 -4.94 -29.11
CA ASP A 21 -9.70 -3.68 -29.63
C ASP A 21 -10.20 -2.51 -28.78
N VAL A 22 -9.37 -1.50 -28.56
CA VAL A 22 -9.71 -0.30 -27.78
C VAL A 22 -9.38 0.95 -28.59
N LEU A 23 -10.40 1.74 -28.90
CA LEU A 23 -10.24 3.03 -29.54
C LEU A 23 -10.18 4.15 -28.50
N ILE A 24 -9.09 4.91 -28.53
CA ILE A 24 -8.82 6.05 -27.64
C ILE A 24 -8.82 7.32 -28.47
N ILE A 25 -9.66 8.28 -28.11
CA ILE A 25 -9.76 9.61 -28.72
C ILE A 25 -9.66 10.65 -27.62
N ASP A 26 -8.76 11.61 -27.76
CA ASP A 26 -8.53 12.70 -26.80
C ASP A 26 -8.33 12.22 -25.36
N GLY A 27 -7.51 11.14 -25.22
CA GLY A 27 -7.19 10.55 -23.92
C GLY A 27 -8.33 9.78 -23.24
N LYS A 28 -9.45 9.53 -23.96
CA LYS A 28 -10.61 8.81 -23.43
C LYS A 28 -10.92 7.58 -24.27
N ILE A 29 -11.26 6.48 -23.60
CA ILE A 29 -11.75 5.27 -24.24
C ILE A 29 -13.14 5.60 -24.85
N LYS A 30 -13.24 5.46 -26.18
CA LYS A 30 -14.48 5.71 -26.93
C LYS A 30 -15.23 4.45 -27.27
N LEU A 31 -14.51 3.36 -27.56
CA LEU A 31 -15.10 2.10 -27.97
C LEU A 31 -14.18 0.95 -27.53
N ILE A 32 -14.78 -0.12 -27.05
CA ILE A 32 -14.15 -1.42 -26.83
C ILE A 32 -14.99 -2.43 -27.59
N ASP A 33 -14.38 -3.21 -28.47
CA ASP A 33 -15.05 -4.25 -29.24
C ASP A 33 -14.06 -5.36 -29.59
N ASN A 34 -14.57 -6.56 -29.92
CA ASN A 34 -13.72 -7.67 -30.34
C ASN A 34 -12.85 -7.32 -31.56
N GLN A 35 -13.38 -6.52 -32.50
CA GLN A 35 -12.67 -5.99 -33.66
C GLN A 35 -13.26 -4.64 -34.06
N ILE A 36 -12.43 -3.58 -34.09
CA ILE A 36 -12.83 -2.26 -34.55
C ILE A 36 -12.28 -2.03 -35.96
N THR A 37 -13.19 -1.94 -36.94
CA THR A 37 -12.82 -1.72 -38.36
C THR A 37 -13.10 -0.28 -38.81
N ASN A 38 -13.98 0.45 -38.13
CA ASN A 38 -14.33 1.81 -38.49
C ASN A 38 -13.70 2.79 -37.50
N TYR A 39 -12.62 3.46 -37.91
CA TYR A 39 -11.91 4.47 -37.15
C TYR A 39 -11.33 5.54 -38.10
N PRO A 40 -11.05 6.77 -37.59
CA PRO A 40 -10.47 7.85 -38.42
C PRO A 40 -9.13 7.47 -39.03
N THR A 41 -8.88 7.91 -40.27
CA THR A 41 -7.65 7.57 -41.04
C THR A 41 -6.34 7.98 -40.35
N GLU A 42 -6.38 9.01 -39.50
CA GLU A 42 -5.21 9.51 -38.75
C GLU A 42 -4.95 8.75 -37.46
N THR A 43 -5.65 7.62 -37.21
CA THR A 43 -5.50 6.86 -35.99
C THR A 43 -4.20 6.07 -35.97
N SER A 44 -3.37 6.26 -34.95
CA SER A 44 -2.18 5.47 -34.72
C SER A 44 -2.58 4.07 -34.23
N ILE A 45 -2.17 3.03 -34.96
CA ILE A 45 -2.47 1.63 -34.61
C ILE A 45 -1.32 1.05 -33.80
N ILE A 46 -1.63 0.54 -32.61
CA ILE A 46 -0.71 -0.11 -31.69
C ILE A 46 -1.14 -1.57 -31.52
N LYS A 47 -0.21 -2.50 -31.74
CA LYS A 47 -0.43 -3.95 -31.51
C LYS A 47 0.36 -4.39 -30.28
N PRO A 48 -0.21 -4.27 -29.08
CA PRO A 48 0.50 -4.49 -27.82
C PRO A 48 0.57 -5.99 -27.48
N GLN A 49 1.35 -6.76 -28.24
CA GLN A 49 1.49 -8.20 -28.00
C GLN A 49 2.03 -8.47 -26.59
N GLY A 50 1.29 -9.29 -25.83
CA GLY A 50 1.67 -9.68 -24.45
C GLY A 50 1.46 -8.59 -23.40
N LEU A 51 0.93 -7.41 -23.77
CA LEU A 51 0.60 -6.36 -22.82
C LEU A 51 -0.83 -6.49 -22.33
N VAL A 52 -1.06 -5.94 -21.14
CA VAL A 52 -2.36 -5.88 -20.48
C VAL A 52 -2.80 -4.43 -20.38
N LEU A 53 -4.05 -4.15 -20.72
CA LEU A 53 -4.74 -2.91 -20.40
C LEU A 53 -5.65 -3.16 -19.22
N GLY A 54 -5.30 -2.67 -18.05
CA GLY A 54 -6.10 -2.79 -16.84
C GLY A 54 -6.56 -1.45 -16.30
N THR A 55 -7.49 -1.49 -15.34
CA THR A 55 -7.78 -0.31 -14.50
C THR A 55 -6.51 0.08 -13.75
N GLY A 56 -6.28 1.39 -13.59
CA GLY A 56 -5.09 1.91 -12.92
C GLY A 56 -4.93 1.36 -11.51
N LEU A 57 -3.70 1.00 -11.15
CA LEU A 57 -3.40 0.48 -9.82
C LEU A 57 -3.39 1.62 -8.79
N VAL A 58 -3.72 1.26 -7.55
CA VAL A 58 -3.76 2.18 -6.40
C VAL A 58 -2.86 1.61 -5.31
N ASP A 59 -1.86 2.38 -4.91
CA ASP A 59 -1.11 2.09 -3.70
C ASP A 59 -1.70 2.86 -2.52
N LEU A 60 -2.08 2.13 -1.48
CA LEU A 60 -2.73 2.71 -0.31
C LEU A 60 -1.81 3.61 0.49
N TYR A 61 -0.53 3.24 0.61
CA TYR A 61 0.46 3.99 1.35
C TYR A 61 1.87 3.61 0.95
N SER A 62 2.69 4.65 0.79
CA SER A 62 4.14 4.60 0.60
C SER A 62 4.80 5.76 1.34
N HIS A 63 6.08 5.61 1.60
CA HIS A 63 6.91 6.66 2.18
C HIS A 63 7.48 7.54 1.08
N SER A 64 7.59 8.84 1.34
CA SER A 64 8.27 9.78 0.45
C SER A 64 9.57 10.28 1.08
N GLY A 65 10.66 10.24 0.33
CA GLY A 65 11.92 10.86 0.74
C GLY A 65 11.84 12.38 0.71
N GLU A 66 10.97 12.95 -0.11
CA GLU A 66 10.77 14.40 -0.22
C GLU A 66 9.38 14.78 0.32
N PRO A 67 9.31 15.84 1.17
CA PRO A 67 10.38 16.67 1.67
C PRO A 67 11.19 16.04 2.82
N GLY A 68 12.47 16.38 2.90
CA GLY A 68 13.35 16.19 4.06
C GLY A 68 14.41 15.10 3.96
N ASN A 69 14.25 14.12 3.06
CA ASN A 69 15.21 13.05 2.79
C ASN A 69 15.40 12.85 1.28
N GLU A 70 15.53 13.93 0.53
CA GLU A 70 15.61 13.94 -0.94
C GLU A 70 16.79 13.13 -1.50
N THR A 71 17.82 12.90 -0.68
CA THR A 71 18.95 12.03 -1.03
C THR A 71 18.57 10.56 -1.17
N ARG A 72 17.48 10.12 -0.53
CA ARG A 72 16.94 8.77 -0.67
C ARG A 72 16.11 8.66 -1.94
N GLU A 73 15.19 9.60 -2.13
CA GLU A 73 14.28 9.64 -3.26
C GLU A 73 13.56 10.98 -3.33
N THR A 74 13.45 11.56 -4.53
CA THR A 74 12.62 12.75 -4.76
C THR A 74 11.17 12.37 -5.08
N LEU A 75 10.23 13.30 -4.94
CA LEU A 75 8.82 13.10 -5.34
C LEU A 75 8.68 12.74 -6.83
N LEU A 76 9.55 13.28 -7.67
CA LEU A 76 9.54 12.94 -9.09
C LEU A 76 9.95 11.49 -9.32
N GLN A 77 11.00 11.01 -8.67
CA GLN A 77 11.46 9.62 -8.76
C GLN A 77 10.40 8.66 -8.24
N LEU A 78 9.79 8.94 -7.08
CA LEU A 78 8.67 8.18 -6.53
C LEU A 78 7.50 8.10 -7.53
N SER A 79 7.12 9.23 -8.12
CA SER A 79 6.03 9.30 -9.09
C SER A 79 6.35 8.54 -10.37
N GLN A 80 7.60 8.61 -10.86
CA GLN A 80 8.06 7.86 -12.02
C GLN A 80 8.07 6.35 -11.75
N ALA A 81 8.57 5.92 -10.59
CA ALA A 81 8.53 4.52 -10.18
C ALA A 81 7.08 4.00 -10.12
N GLY A 82 6.17 4.81 -9.57
CA GLY A 82 4.74 4.47 -9.57
C GLY A 82 4.15 4.33 -10.96
N ALA A 83 4.43 5.27 -11.86
CA ALA A 83 3.96 5.21 -13.25
C ALA A 83 4.49 3.97 -13.98
N MET A 84 5.77 3.65 -13.80
CA MET A 84 6.41 2.45 -14.38
C MET A 84 5.80 1.15 -13.83
N GLY A 85 5.36 1.14 -12.58
CA GLY A 85 4.66 0.01 -11.95
C GLY A 85 3.18 -0.10 -12.31
N GLY A 86 2.62 0.86 -13.08
CA GLY A 86 1.20 0.87 -13.48
C GLY A 86 0.28 1.53 -12.44
N PHE A 87 0.83 2.20 -11.42
CA PHE A 87 0.05 2.94 -10.43
C PHE A 87 -0.42 4.27 -11.00
N THR A 88 -1.68 4.57 -10.79
CA THR A 88 -2.30 5.85 -11.14
C THR A 88 -2.60 6.72 -9.92
N GLN A 89 -2.53 6.10 -8.74
CA GLN A 89 -2.68 6.78 -7.44
C GLN A 89 -1.70 6.19 -6.44
N ILE A 90 -1.08 7.05 -5.63
CA ILE A 90 -0.14 6.68 -4.56
C ILE A 90 -0.52 7.44 -3.30
N GLY A 91 -0.76 6.71 -2.22
CA GLY A 91 -0.93 7.27 -0.88
C GLY A 91 0.41 7.61 -0.26
N ILE A 92 0.59 8.83 0.21
CA ILE A 92 1.82 9.29 0.88
C ILE A 92 1.58 9.33 2.38
N LEU A 93 2.40 8.60 3.13
CA LEU A 93 2.40 8.62 4.60
C LEU A 93 2.94 9.95 5.15
N PRO A 94 2.49 10.38 6.33
CA PRO A 94 2.83 11.69 6.87
C PRO A 94 4.22 11.75 7.51
N ASP A 95 5.10 10.82 7.24
CA ASP A 95 6.45 10.73 7.85
C ASP A 95 7.54 11.49 7.11
N THR A 96 7.14 12.47 6.35
CA THR A 96 8.02 13.48 5.73
C THR A 96 8.62 14.43 6.78
N ILE A 97 9.58 15.24 6.39
CA ILE A 97 10.18 16.30 7.21
C ILE A 97 10.02 17.64 6.46
N PRO A 98 9.10 18.52 6.88
CA PRO A 98 8.20 18.40 8.04
C PRO A 98 7.13 17.32 7.87
N VAL A 99 6.60 16.84 9.02
CA VAL A 99 5.49 15.88 9.08
C VAL A 99 4.22 16.48 8.46
N ILE A 100 3.40 15.69 7.75
CA ILE A 100 2.11 16.16 7.22
C ILE A 100 1.09 16.21 8.38
N ASP A 101 1.16 17.25 9.18
CA ASP A 101 0.27 17.52 10.31
C ASP A 101 -0.49 18.86 10.17
N ASN A 102 -0.27 19.58 9.08
CA ASN A 102 -0.97 20.82 8.71
C ASN A 102 -1.09 20.95 7.18
N ALA A 103 -2.02 21.80 6.72
CA ALA A 103 -2.33 21.99 5.29
C ALA A 103 -1.20 22.66 4.50
N GLU A 104 -0.32 23.43 5.16
CA GLU A 104 0.77 24.16 4.50
C GLU A 104 1.81 23.19 3.94
N VAL A 105 2.11 22.11 4.67
CA VAL A 105 3.03 21.05 4.22
C VAL A 105 2.50 20.40 2.93
N ILE A 106 1.21 20.05 2.89
CA ILE A 106 0.57 19.48 1.69
C ILE A 106 0.64 20.46 0.51
N THR A 107 0.33 21.73 0.76
CA THR A 107 0.42 22.77 -0.26
C THR A 107 1.83 22.88 -0.82
N GLY A 108 2.85 22.85 0.03
CA GLY A 108 4.25 22.85 -0.38
C GLY A 108 4.61 21.66 -1.27
N ILE A 109 4.15 20.46 -0.92
CA ILE A 109 4.39 19.23 -1.71
C ILE A 109 3.67 19.32 -3.08
N LYS A 110 2.40 19.75 -3.11
CA LYS A 110 1.62 19.91 -4.35
C LYS A 110 2.26 20.92 -5.31
N LEU A 111 2.72 22.06 -4.80
CA LEU A 111 3.41 23.09 -5.62
C LEU A 111 4.71 22.57 -6.24
N LYS A 112 5.43 21.69 -5.55
CA LYS A 112 6.61 21.01 -6.13
C LYS A 112 6.17 20.04 -7.24
N GLY A 113 5.16 19.22 -7.01
CA GLY A 113 4.61 18.27 -8.00
C GLY A 113 4.16 18.96 -9.28
N ASP A 114 3.45 20.09 -9.19
CA ASP A 114 3.00 20.85 -10.35
C ASP A 114 4.16 21.41 -11.19
N ARG A 115 5.27 21.82 -10.56
CA ARG A 115 6.48 22.27 -11.28
C ARG A 115 7.09 21.18 -12.17
N PHE A 116 7.03 19.92 -11.75
CA PHE A 116 7.55 18.80 -12.54
C PHE A 116 6.74 18.60 -13.82
N ASN A 117 5.42 18.76 -13.76
CA ASN A 117 4.53 18.66 -14.92
C ASN A 117 4.79 19.78 -15.94
N HIS A 118 5.24 20.97 -15.51
CA HIS A 118 5.53 22.10 -16.39
C HIS A 118 6.95 22.08 -16.98
N GLN A 119 7.92 21.44 -16.32
CA GLN A 119 9.31 21.40 -16.75
C GLN A 119 9.64 20.22 -17.67
N SER A 120 8.86 19.15 -17.63
CA SER A 120 9.07 18.01 -18.52
C SER A 120 8.48 18.33 -19.89
N ASN A 121 9.36 18.52 -20.91
CA ASN A 121 8.95 18.53 -22.34
C ASN A 121 8.37 17.17 -22.80
N GLN A 122 8.35 16.17 -21.95
CA GLN A 122 7.66 14.90 -22.12
C GLN A 122 6.38 14.96 -21.33
N GLN A 123 5.23 14.73 -22.00
CA GLN A 123 3.94 14.50 -21.35
C GLN A 123 3.97 13.16 -20.55
N LEU A 124 4.78 13.12 -19.49
CA LEU A 124 4.72 12.00 -18.55
C LEU A 124 3.44 12.19 -17.72
N THR A 125 2.50 11.30 -17.88
CA THR A 125 1.34 11.24 -16.98
C THR A 125 1.79 10.57 -15.69
N LEU A 126 1.99 11.37 -14.64
CA LEU A 126 2.38 10.90 -13.32
C LEU A 126 1.14 10.47 -12.50
N PRO A 127 1.30 9.53 -11.55
CA PRO A 127 0.25 9.17 -10.62
C PRO A 127 -0.23 10.36 -9.78
N ARG A 128 -1.51 10.35 -9.42
CA ARG A 128 -2.03 11.28 -8.43
C ARG A 128 -1.48 10.92 -7.06
N LEU A 129 -0.90 11.89 -6.36
CA LEU A 129 -0.48 11.74 -4.97
C LEU A 129 -1.65 12.07 -4.05
N ASN A 130 -1.99 11.14 -3.19
CA ASN A 130 -3.00 11.26 -2.14
C ASN A 130 -2.27 11.27 -0.79
N PHE A 131 -2.68 12.14 0.13
CA PHE A 131 -1.95 12.34 1.38
C PHE A 131 -2.72 11.75 2.57
N TRP A 132 -2.00 11.07 3.45
CA TRP A 132 -2.44 10.74 4.79
C TRP A 132 -2.00 11.85 5.74
N GLY A 133 -2.86 12.24 6.67
CA GLY A 133 -2.51 13.21 7.71
C GLY A 133 -2.09 12.52 8.99
N ALA A 134 -1.14 13.11 9.74
CA ALA A 134 -0.78 12.63 11.06
C ALA A 134 -1.89 12.95 12.06
N ALA A 135 -2.53 11.92 12.63
CA ALA A 135 -3.58 12.10 13.64
C ALA A 135 -3.02 12.49 15.01
N TYR A 136 -1.76 12.14 15.28
CA TYR A 136 -1.14 12.25 16.59
C TYR A 136 0.24 12.86 16.52
N SER A 137 0.51 13.82 17.42
CA SER A 137 1.83 14.41 17.60
C SER A 137 2.66 13.60 18.57
N GLN A 138 3.75 13.04 18.10
CA GLN A 138 4.68 12.27 18.95
C GLN A 138 5.42 13.14 19.97
N THR A 139 5.76 14.38 19.58
CA THR A 139 6.46 15.30 20.46
C THR A 139 5.59 15.88 21.55
N ALA A 140 4.31 16.16 21.19
CA ALA A 140 3.34 16.73 22.15
C ALA A 140 2.50 15.67 22.86
N HIS A 141 2.60 14.40 22.49
CA HIS A 141 1.83 13.28 23.04
C HIS A 141 0.31 13.54 23.07
N LYS A 142 -0.21 14.23 22.04
CA LYS A 142 -1.62 14.60 21.90
C LYS A 142 -2.12 14.50 20.48
N MET A 143 -3.43 14.53 20.30
CA MET A 143 -4.10 14.64 18.99
C MET A 143 -3.69 15.96 18.31
N ASN A 144 -3.45 15.91 16.99
CA ASN A 144 -3.18 17.09 16.16
C ASN A 144 -4.47 17.88 15.86
N GLU A 145 -4.35 19.03 15.21
CA GLU A 145 -5.48 19.84 14.75
C GLU A 145 -6.09 19.23 13.48
N LEU A 146 -6.97 18.21 13.66
CA LEU A 146 -7.47 17.39 12.54
C LEU A 146 -8.34 18.16 11.56
N ALA A 147 -9.09 19.18 12.02
CA ALA A 147 -10.06 19.91 11.20
C ALA A 147 -9.44 20.59 9.97
N GLU A 148 -8.24 21.15 10.12
CA GLU A 148 -7.55 21.88 9.04
C GLU A 148 -7.05 20.96 7.94
N LEU A 149 -6.71 19.71 8.29
CA LEU A 149 -6.18 18.72 7.36
C LEU A 149 -7.26 18.01 6.55
N GLN A 150 -8.47 17.86 7.10
CA GLN A 150 -9.53 17.01 6.53
C GLN A 150 -9.81 17.23 5.03
N PRO A 151 -9.87 18.47 4.49
CA PRO A 151 -10.16 18.67 3.07
C PRO A 151 -9.06 18.21 2.13
N GLU A 152 -7.82 18.14 2.62
CA GLU A 152 -6.60 17.94 1.81
C GLU A 152 -6.11 16.48 1.80
N ILE A 153 -6.67 15.62 2.65
CA ILE A 153 -6.19 14.26 2.89
C ILE A 153 -7.25 13.20 2.59
N VAL A 154 -6.79 11.99 2.29
CA VAL A 154 -7.68 10.82 2.11
C VAL A 154 -8.11 10.22 3.44
N GLY A 155 -7.31 10.36 4.48
CA GLY A 155 -7.57 9.88 5.82
C GLY A 155 -6.42 10.22 6.75
N PHE A 156 -6.54 9.80 8.00
CA PHE A 156 -5.50 9.97 9.01
C PHE A 156 -4.73 8.69 9.26
N THR A 157 -3.53 8.81 9.79
CA THR A 157 -2.78 7.64 10.27
C THR A 157 -2.09 7.92 11.60
N SER A 158 -1.98 6.88 12.41
CA SER A 158 -1.10 6.86 13.57
C SER A 158 0.21 6.21 13.15
N LYS A 159 1.24 7.00 12.90
CA LYS A 159 2.53 6.52 12.38
C LYS A 159 3.25 5.53 13.29
N HIS A 160 3.22 5.75 14.59
CA HIS A 160 3.95 4.95 15.58
C HIS A 160 3.14 4.80 16.86
N ASN A 161 3.30 3.64 17.49
CA ASN A 161 2.84 3.33 18.84
C ASN A 161 1.42 3.80 19.18
N LEU A 162 0.48 2.93 18.97
CA LEU A 162 -0.79 2.98 19.68
C LEU A 162 -0.60 2.67 21.18
N SER A 163 0.50 3.15 21.77
CA SER A 163 0.76 3.00 23.21
C SER A 163 -0.32 3.64 24.08
N ASN A 164 -1.12 4.55 23.48
CA ASN A 164 -2.21 5.20 24.17
C ASN A 164 -3.56 4.96 23.46
N LEU A 165 -4.20 3.85 23.77
CA LEU A 165 -5.54 3.51 23.26
C LEU A 165 -6.61 4.54 23.66
N HIS A 166 -6.41 5.30 24.73
CA HIS A 166 -7.31 6.40 25.11
C HIS A 166 -7.28 7.52 24.06
N VAL A 167 -6.10 7.89 23.56
CA VAL A 167 -5.98 8.90 22.50
C VAL A 167 -6.56 8.36 21.18
N LEU A 168 -6.35 7.08 20.86
CA LEU A 168 -7.02 6.48 19.70
C LEU A 168 -8.53 6.60 19.80
N LYS A 169 -9.11 6.27 20.97
CA LYS A 169 -10.55 6.43 21.21
C LYS A 169 -11.01 7.86 20.94
N GLN A 170 -10.30 8.86 21.47
CA GLN A 170 -10.63 10.27 21.25
C GLN A 170 -10.59 10.67 19.77
N ILE A 171 -9.58 10.19 19.03
CA ILE A 171 -9.46 10.43 17.59
C ILE A 171 -10.66 9.82 16.84
N LEU A 172 -11.01 8.57 17.15
CA LEU A 172 -12.15 7.89 16.53
C LEU A 172 -13.48 8.58 16.81
N GLU A 173 -13.72 8.99 18.07
CA GLU A 173 -14.91 9.77 18.43
C GLU A 173 -14.97 11.11 17.68
N TYR A 174 -13.83 11.79 17.52
CA TYR A 174 -13.75 13.05 16.78
C TYR A 174 -14.03 12.87 15.28
N LEU A 175 -13.52 11.80 14.67
CA LEU A 175 -13.66 11.54 13.23
C LEU A 175 -15.00 10.89 12.85
N GLN A 176 -15.75 10.38 13.83
CA GLN A 176 -17.00 9.65 13.58
C GLN A 176 -18.03 10.44 12.75
N PRO A 177 -18.31 11.73 13.01
CA PRO A 177 -19.29 12.49 12.22
C PRO A 177 -18.92 12.62 10.76
N GLU A 178 -17.63 12.76 10.48
CA GLU A 178 -17.09 12.98 9.12
C GLU A 178 -16.83 11.68 8.36
N GLN A 179 -16.91 10.53 9.03
CA GLN A 179 -16.59 9.22 8.47
C GLN A 179 -15.23 9.18 7.75
N LYS A 180 -14.28 10.01 8.20
CA LYS A 180 -12.92 10.05 7.68
C LYS A 180 -12.14 8.83 8.19
N PRO A 181 -11.51 8.01 7.34
CA PRO A 181 -10.83 6.80 7.77
C PRO A 181 -9.54 7.12 8.54
N ILE A 182 -9.22 6.24 9.49
CA ILE A 182 -7.90 6.20 10.12
C ILE A 182 -7.18 4.89 9.79
N ALA A 183 -5.97 4.99 9.26
CA ALA A 183 -5.08 3.86 9.02
C ALA A 183 -4.17 3.64 10.23
N ILE A 184 -4.14 2.42 10.74
CA ILE A 184 -3.45 2.06 11.98
C ILE A 184 -2.30 1.12 11.67
N ALA A 185 -1.08 1.54 12.00
CA ALA A 185 0.11 0.71 11.97
C ALA A 185 0.22 -0.15 13.24
N LEU A 186 0.46 -1.43 13.08
CA LEU A 186 0.43 -2.44 14.14
C LEU A 186 1.82 -2.62 14.78
N HIS A 187 2.38 -1.57 15.34
CA HIS A 187 3.69 -1.66 15.99
C HIS A 187 3.62 -1.19 17.45
N GLN A 188 4.14 -2.00 18.37
CA GLN A 188 4.24 -1.65 19.78
C GLN A 188 5.56 -2.15 20.38
N ASN A 189 6.47 -1.23 20.65
CA ASN A 189 7.83 -1.52 21.11
C ASN A 189 7.87 -2.39 22.35
N GLU A 190 6.93 -2.20 23.29
CA GLU A 190 6.84 -2.94 24.55
C GLU A 190 6.56 -4.43 24.33
N LEU A 191 5.90 -4.80 23.21
CA LEU A 191 5.60 -6.19 22.88
C LEU A 191 6.59 -6.79 21.89
N THR A 192 7.13 -5.99 20.98
CA THR A 192 8.07 -6.45 19.93
C THR A 192 9.51 -6.51 20.43
N GLY A 193 9.86 -5.69 21.45
CA GLY A 193 11.23 -5.56 21.93
C GLY A 193 12.21 -5.25 20.79
N ASN A 194 13.33 -5.95 20.76
CA ASN A 194 14.35 -5.83 19.70
C ASN A 194 14.16 -6.86 18.57
N GLY A 195 12.95 -7.43 18.43
CA GLY A 195 12.64 -8.45 17.44
C GLY A 195 12.72 -7.92 16.00
N VAL A 196 13.58 -8.51 15.19
CA VAL A 196 13.80 -8.12 13.78
C VAL A 196 13.30 -9.14 12.77
N VAL A 197 12.94 -10.33 13.24
CA VAL A 197 12.36 -11.43 12.45
C VAL A 197 11.16 -12.00 13.19
N ARG A 198 10.22 -12.65 12.50
CA ARG A 198 9.12 -13.35 13.17
C ARG A 198 9.68 -14.46 14.06
N GLU A 199 9.23 -14.48 15.34
CA GLU A 199 9.61 -15.53 16.28
C GLU A 199 9.21 -16.92 15.75
N GLY A 200 10.12 -17.88 15.83
CA GLY A 200 9.91 -19.24 15.36
C GLY A 200 11.21 -19.92 14.96
N ASN A 201 11.10 -21.00 14.20
CA ASN A 201 12.25 -21.79 13.78
C ASN A 201 13.31 -20.98 13.03
N ALA A 202 12.90 -20.00 12.20
CA ALA A 202 13.83 -19.18 11.42
C ALA A 202 14.63 -18.24 12.33
N SER A 203 14.00 -17.59 13.33
CA SER A 203 14.70 -16.71 14.27
C SER A 203 15.79 -17.45 15.06
N ILE A 204 15.48 -18.66 15.51
CA ILE A 204 16.43 -19.53 16.22
C ILE A 204 17.55 -19.98 15.27
N ARG A 205 17.19 -20.49 14.08
CA ARG A 205 18.14 -21.01 13.08
C ARG A 205 19.16 -19.95 12.65
N TYR A 206 18.71 -18.72 12.47
CA TYR A 206 19.56 -17.63 11.97
C TYR A 206 20.13 -16.75 13.09
N GLY A 207 19.88 -17.08 14.36
CA GLY A 207 20.42 -16.35 15.51
C GLY A 207 19.97 -14.90 15.60
N MET A 208 18.73 -14.62 15.16
CA MET A 208 18.15 -13.26 15.16
C MET A 208 17.05 -13.11 16.22
N SER A 209 16.96 -11.91 16.82
CA SER A 209 15.93 -11.61 17.82
C SER A 209 14.52 -11.76 17.24
N GLY A 210 13.68 -12.57 17.92
CA GLY A 210 12.31 -12.84 17.48
C GLY A 210 11.35 -11.72 17.84
N ASN A 211 10.45 -11.38 16.92
CA ASN A 211 9.27 -10.55 17.11
C ASN A 211 8.09 -11.51 17.29
N PRO A 212 7.48 -11.61 18.48
CA PRO A 212 6.43 -12.59 18.73
C PRO A 212 5.15 -12.26 17.96
N GLY A 213 4.46 -13.28 17.43
CA GLY A 213 3.23 -13.12 16.66
C GLY A 213 2.09 -12.47 17.46
N PHE A 214 2.06 -12.70 18.78
CA PHE A 214 1.05 -12.10 19.65
C PHE A 214 1.18 -10.57 19.75
N SER A 215 2.33 -9.99 19.44
CA SER A 215 2.51 -8.53 19.47
C SER A 215 1.59 -7.82 18.49
N GLU A 216 1.39 -8.38 17.30
CA GLU A 216 0.43 -7.88 16.30
C GLU A 216 -1.01 -8.21 16.71
N ALA A 217 -1.27 -9.46 17.09
CA ALA A 217 -2.61 -9.92 17.43
C ALA A 217 -3.23 -9.15 18.60
N ALA A 218 -2.44 -8.81 19.62
CA ALA A 218 -2.90 -8.05 20.77
C ALA A 218 -3.38 -6.63 20.38
N ILE A 219 -2.63 -5.96 19.49
CA ILE A 219 -3.02 -4.62 19.02
C ILE A 219 -4.26 -4.71 18.14
N ILE A 220 -4.31 -5.67 17.20
CA ILE A 220 -5.50 -5.88 16.37
C ILE A 220 -6.72 -6.10 17.26
N ALA A 221 -6.65 -7.00 18.25
CA ALA A 221 -7.75 -7.27 19.14
C ALA A 221 -8.22 -6.01 19.87
N ALA A 222 -7.29 -5.23 20.44
CA ALA A 222 -7.63 -3.99 21.16
C ALA A 222 -8.29 -2.94 20.23
N VAL A 223 -7.80 -2.79 19.01
CA VAL A 223 -8.37 -1.89 17.99
C VAL A 223 -9.76 -2.34 17.58
N LEU A 224 -9.98 -3.64 17.38
CA LEU A 224 -11.26 -4.20 16.97
C LEU A 224 -12.33 -4.08 18.06
N GLU A 225 -11.98 -4.21 19.34
CA GLU A 225 -12.91 -3.96 20.45
C GLU A 225 -13.35 -2.49 20.48
N ILE A 226 -12.44 -1.54 20.23
CA ILE A 226 -12.79 -0.12 20.13
C ILE A 226 -13.66 0.14 18.88
N ALA A 227 -13.32 -0.48 17.74
CA ALA A 227 -14.07 -0.33 16.50
C ALA A 227 -15.52 -0.88 16.58
N ALA A 228 -15.75 -1.85 17.44
CA ALA A 228 -17.10 -2.39 17.69
C ALA A 228 -18.03 -1.36 18.36
N GLU A 229 -17.47 -0.46 19.17
CA GLU A 229 -18.23 0.56 19.91
C GLU A 229 -18.28 1.91 19.16
N ILE A 230 -17.25 2.23 18.38
CA ILE A 230 -17.12 3.51 17.66
C ILE A 230 -17.03 3.22 16.17
N PRO A 231 -18.12 3.44 15.37
CA PRO A 231 -18.20 3.01 13.97
C PRO A 231 -17.46 3.94 12.98
N THR A 232 -16.34 4.51 13.39
CA THR A 232 -15.44 5.25 12.51
C THR A 232 -14.70 4.27 11.61
N PRO A 233 -14.55 4.52 10.30
CA PRO A 233 -13.82 3.62 9.41
C PRO A 233 -12.37 3.45 9.84
N ILE A 234 -11.95 2.21 10.08
CA ILE A 234 -10.56 1.86 10.44
C ILE A 234 -9.94 1.03 9.34
N HIS A 235 -8.73 1.38 8.94
CA HIS A 235 -7.89 0.56 8.08
C HIS A 235 -6.71 -0.02 8.86
N ILE A 236 -6.63 -1.34 8.95
CA ILE A 236 -5.53 -2.04 9.61
C ILE A 236 -4.42 -2.26 8.60
N MET A 237 -3.28 -1.59 8.80
CA MET A 237 -2.14 -1.63 7.89
C MET A 237 -1.24 -2.82 8.16
N ARG A 238 -0.60 -3.36 7.11
CA ARG A 238 0.54 -4.29 7.19
C ARG A 238 0.26 -5.55 8.01
N VAL A 239 -0.94 -6.12 7.90
CA VAL A 239 -1.23 -7.41 8.57
C VAL A 239 -0.22 -8.46 8.12
N SER A 240 0.40 -9.16 9.05
CA SER A 240 1.51 -10.07 8.78
C SER A 240 1.41 -11.44 9.46
N THR A 241 0.34 -11.70 10.22
CA THR A 241 0.16 -12.95 10.97
C THR A 241 -1.16 -13.65 10.65
N LEU A 242 -1.15 -15.00 10.72
CA LEU A 242 -2.36 -15.83 10.68
C LEU A 242 -3.40 -15.36 11.71
N ARG A 243 -2.95 -15.11 12.96
CA ARG A 243 -3.88 -14.69 14.02
C ARG A 243 -4.49 -13.34 13.74
N GLY A 244 -3.75 -12.41 13.12
CA GLY A 244 -4.28 -11.12 12.66
C GLY A 244 -5.40 -11.30 11.63
N VAL A 245 -5.21 -12.18 10.65
CA VAL A 245 -6.24 -12.49 9.65
C VAL A 245 -7.51 -13.06 10.30
N GLU A 246 -7.38 -14.01 11.24
CA GLU A 246 -8.51 -14.59 11.96
C GLU A 246 -9.31 -13.54 12.74
N LEU A 247 -8.63 -12.66 13.49
CA LEU A 247 -9.28 -11.60 14.26
C LEU A 247 -10.05 -10.63 13.37
N ILE A 248 -9.47 -10.26 12.22
CA ILE A 248 -10.13 -9.37 11.25
C ILE A 248 -11.35 -10.07 10.61
N ALA A 249 -11.23 -11.35 10.28
CA ALA A 249 -12.34 -12.14 9.73
C ALA A 249 -13.52 -12.16 10.71
N ASP A 250 -13.27 -12.45 11.99
CA ASP A 250 -14.26 -12.48 13.04
C ASP A 250 -14.95 -11.13 13.23
N ALA A 251 -14.18 -10.03 13.21
CA ALA A 251 -14.72 -8.67 13.36
C ALA A 251 -15.59 -8.29 12.15
N LYS A 252 -15.14 -8.55 10.92
CA LYS A 252 -15.93 -8.31 9.70
C LYS A 252 -17.23 -9.12 9.69
N ALA A 253 -17.19 -10.38 10.11
CA ALA A 253 -18.37 -11.22 10.23
C ALA A 253 -19.40 -10.69 11.22
N LYS A 254 -18.97 -9.93 12.25
CA LYS A 254 -19.81 -9.22 13.22
C LYS A 254 -20.25 -7.83 12.74
N GLY A 255 -19.85 -7.40 11.54
CA GLY A 255 -20.24 -6.11 10.95
C GLY A 255 -19.37 -4.92 11.38
N ALA A 256 -18.17 -5.14 11.90
CA ALA A 256 -17.24 -4.05 12.21
C ALA A 256 -16.85 -3.26 10.95
N ASN A 257 -16.80 -1.93 11.05
CA ASN A 257 -16.41 -1.04 9.95
C ASN A 257 -14.88 -0.99 9.83
N VAL A 258 -14.30 -2.12 9.44
CA VAL A 258 -12.85 -2.28 9.31
C VAL A 258 -12.46 -2.81 7.95
N THR A 259 -11.37 -2.28 7.42
CA THR A 259 -10.64 -2.80 6.27
C THR A 259 -9.21 -3.16 6.66
N ALA A 260 -8.54 -3.97 5.87
CA ALA A 260 -7.18 -4.38 6.15
C ALA A 260 -6.34 -4.51 4.88
N SER A 261 -5.04 -4.31 5.03
CA SER A 261 -4.07 -4.57 3.96
C SER A 261 -2.87 -5.36 4.49
N THR A 262 -2.27 -6.14 3.59
CA THR A 262 -0.95 -6.71 3.77
C THR A 262 0.00 -6.14 2.71
N THR A 263 1.31 -6.35 2.83
CA THR A 263 2.23 -5.89 1.78
C THR A 263 2.54 -7.01 0.79
N TRP A 264 2.92 -6.62 -0.43
CA TRP A 264 3.33 -7.53 -1.48
C TRP A 264 4.46 -8.49 -1.06
N MET A 265 5.39 -8.00 -0.20
CA MET A 265 6.50 -8.80 0.32
C MET A 265 6.01 -9.96 1.21
N HIS A 266 5.02 -9.73 2.07
CA HIS A 266 4.46 -10.75 2.96
C HIS A 266 3.67 -11.85 2.22
N LEU A 267 3.26 -11.61 0.98
CA LEU A 267 2.64 -12.63 0.13
C LEU A 267 3.67 -13.49 -0.61
N LEU A 268 4.83 -12.90 -0.95
CA LEU A 268 5.85 -13.57 -1.75
C LEU A 268 6.83 -14.38 -0.92
N TRP A 269 7.22 -13.88 0.25
CA TRP A 269 8.23 -14.49 1.11
C TRP A 269 7.75 -14.70 2.54
N ASP A 270 8.38 -15.62 3.22
CA ASP A 270 8.25 -15.89 4.64
C ASP A 270 9.62 -15.82 5.33
N SER A 271 9.65 -16.07 6.63
CA SER A 271 10.85 -15.97 7.46
C SER A 271 12.01 -16.87 7.01
N ASN A 272 11.76 -17.93 6.21
CA ASN A 272 12.83 -18.77 5.67
C ASN A 272 13.73 -18.03 4.67
N ALA A 273 13.21 -17.00 3.97
CA ALA A 273 13.98 -16.17 3.05
C ALA A 273 15.09 -15.37 3.75
N LEU A 274 14.98 -15.16 5.06
CA LEU A 274 15.92 -14.38 5.86
C LEU A 274 17.30 -15.04 6.05
N GLY A 275 17.44 -16.30 5.65
CA GLY A 275 18.75 -16.98 5.64
C GLY A 275 19.82 -16.34 4.76
N SER A 276 19.43 -15.45 3.85
CA SER A 276 20.34 -14.62 3.07
C SER A 276 20.94 -13.44 3.84
N TYR A 277 20.36 -13.08 4.98
CA TYR A 277 20.66 -11.87 5.75
C TYR A 277 20.60 -10.57 4.92
N SER A 278 19.87 -10.60 3.81
CA SER A 278 19.74 -9.41 2.94
C SER A 278 18.99 -8.29 3.64
N PRO A 279 19.57 -7.09 3.80
CA PRO A 279 18.90 -5.94 4.40
C PRO A 279 17.61 -5.52 3.70
N ASN A 280 17.43 -5.91 2.43
CA ASN A 280 16.20 -5.65 1.67
C ASN A 280 15.00 -6.49 2.14
N LEU A 281 15.24 -7.52 2.96
CA LEU A 281 14.19 -8.30 3.60
C LEU A 281 13.87 -7.81 5.02
N ARG A 282 14.51 -6.72 5.47
CA ARG A 282 14.21 -6.09 6.76
C ARG A 282 12.96 -5.23 6.63
N LEU A 283 11.85 -5.76 7.12
CA LEU A 283 10.52 -5.13 7.09
C LEU A 283 10.01 -4.88 8.50
N GLU A 284 8.97 -4.06 8.60
CA GLU A 284 8.22 -3.81 9.82
C GLU A 284 6.72 -3.69 9.52
N PRO A 285 5.92 -4.70 9.95
CA PRO A 285 6.30 -5.92 10.68
C PRO A 285 7.22 -6.84 9.86
N PRO A 286 7.98 -7.73 10.52
CA PRO A 286 8.85 -8.68 9.82
C PRO A 286 8.04 -9.72 9.04
N LEU A 287 8.65 -10.33 8.02
CA LEU A 287 8.06 -11.44 7.28
C LEU A 287 7.58 -12.52 8.25
N GLY A 288 6.34 -12.97 8.08
CA GLY A 288 5.71 -14.01 8.88
C GLY A 288 6.32 -15.39 8.65
N ASN A 289 5.90 -16.37 9.45
CA ASN A 289 6.21 -17.78 9.18
C ASN A 289 5.41 -18.27 7.94
N GLU A 290 5.69 -19.48 7.48
CA GLU A 290 4.99 -20.04 6.30
C GLU A 290 3.46 -20.08 6.49
N SER A 291 2.99 -20.44 7.70
CA SER A 291 1.57 -20.43 8.03
C SER A 291 0.94 -19.02 7.95
N ASP A 292 1.69 -18.00 8.37
CA ASP A 292 1.26 -16.61 8.27
C ASP A 292 1.11 -16.20 6.80
N ARG A 293 2.11 -16.50 5.97
CA ARG A 293 2.08 -16.21 4.54
C ARG A 293 0.91 -16.88 3.83
N ILE A 294 0.64 -18.15 4.13
CA ILE A 294 -0.50 -18.89 3.55
C ILE A 294 -1.81 -18.22 3.95
N ALA A 295 -1.98 -17.87 5.23
CA ALA A 295 -3.19 -17.21 5.71
C ALA A 295 -3.42 -15.83 5.07
N LEU A 296 -2.34 -15.05 4.83
CA LEU A 296 -2.43 -13.77 4.12
C LEU A 296 -2.87 -13.97 2.66
N ILE A 297 -2.32 -14.96 1.95
CA ILE A 297 -2.69 -15.29 0.57
C ILE A 297 -4.18 -15.63 0.48
N ASP A 298 -4.66 -16.51 1.38
CA ASP A 298 -6.05 -16.91 1.44
C ASP A 298 -6.96 -15.75 1.89
N GLY A 299 -6.49 -14.94 2.85
CA GLY A 299 -7.19 -13.76 3.33
C GLY A 299 -7.45 -12.71 2.24
N VAL A 300 -6.48 -12.47 1.35
CA VAL A 300 -6.63 -11.57 0.19
C VAL A 300 -7.65 -12.14 -0.80
N ARG A 301 -7.58 -13.43 -1.12
CA ARG A 301 -8.52 -14.08 -2.05
C ARG A 301 -9.95 -14.03 -1.52
N GLN A 302 -10.14 -14.29 -0.23
CA GLN A 302 -11.46 -14.28 0.41
C GLN A 302 -11.99 -12.88 0.70
N GLY A 303 -11.18 -11.81 0.54
CA GLY A 303 -11.56 -10.43 0.85
C GLY A 303 -11.58 -10.12 2.36
N ILE A 304 -10.98 -10.98 3.19
CA ILE A 304 -10.71 -10.68 4.60
C ILE A 304 -9.66 -9.57 4.68
N ILE A 305 -8.60 -9.70 3.88
CA ILE A 305 -7.64 -8.64 3.60
C ILE A 305 -8.09 -7.96 2.30
N ASP A 306 -8.43 -6.69 2.38
CA ASP A 306 -9.05 -5.94 1.28
C ASP A 306 -8.05 -5.60 0.18
N ALA A 307 -6.82 -5.26 0.53
CA ALA A 307 -5.85 -4.73 -0.41
C ALA A 307 -4.43 -5.24 -0.20
N ILE A 308 -3.66 -5.21 -1.28
CA ILE A 308 -2.21 -5.36 -1.25
C ILE A 308 -1.60 -3.97 -1.34
N ALA A 309 -0.89 -3.55 -0.31
CA ALA A 309 -0.14 -2.30 -0.28
C ALA A 309 1.29 -2.51 -0.77
N ILE A 310 1.87 -1.48 -1.35
CA ILE A 310 3.28 -1.54 -1.78
C ILE A 310 4.22 -1.18 -0.65
N ASP A 311 3.82 -0.19 0.16
CA ASP A 311 4.63 0.23 1.30
C ASP A 311 6.08 0.56 0.89
N HIS A 312 6.18 1.25 -0.26
CA HIS A 312 7.47 1.63 -0.84
C HIS A 312 8.23 2.55 0.11
N HIS A 313 9.49 2.22 0.38
CA HIS A 313 10.36 3.00 1.23
C HIS A 313 11.79 2.96 0.71
N ALA A 314 12.23 4.05 0.09
CA ALA A 314 13.57 4.18 -0.43
C ALA A 314 14.59 4.53 0.67
N TYR A 315 15.77 3.95 0.55
CA TYR A 315 16.94 4.22 1.39
C TYR A 315 18.17 4.37 0.51
N THR A 316 19.18 5.07 0.99
CA THR A 316 20.47 5.15 0.30
C THR A 316 21.18 3.78 0.35
N TYR A 317 22.14 3.60 -0.53
CA TYR A 317 22.97 2.39 -0.56
C TYR A 317 23.68 2.17 0.79
N GLU A 318 24.20 3.24 1.39
CA GLU A 318 24.90 3.21 2.67
C GLU A 318 24.00 2.79 3.82
N GLU A 319 22.76 3.27 3.86
CA GLU A 319 21.77 2.90 4.88
C GLU A 319 21.42 1.41 4.81
N LYS A 320 21.47 0.81 3.62
CA LYS A 320 21.20 -0.63 3.42
C LYS A 320 22.46 -1.49 3.40
N THR A 321 23.67 -0.92 3.39
CA THR A 321 24.94 -1.68 3.42
C THR A 321 25.42 -1.85 4.87
N VAL A 322 24.55 -2.46 5.69
CA VAL A 322 24.81 -2.73 7.12
C VAL A 322 24.31 -4.14 7.48
N ALA A 323 24.65 -4.60 8.67
CA ALA A 323 24.11 -5.88 9.16
C ALA A 323 22.57 -5.87 9.19
N PHE A 324 21.93 -6.99 8.89
CA PHE A 324 20.47 -7.13 8.78
C PHE A 324 19.71 -6.48 9.96
N ALA A 325 20.13 -6.77 11.19
CA ALA A 325 19.47 -6.27 12.39
C ALA A 325 19.59 -4.74 12.58
N LEU A 326 20.59 -4.11 11.95
CA LEU A 326 20.85 -2.68 12.02
C LEU A 326 20.25 -1.91 10.82
N ALA A 327 19.83 -2.65 9.78
CA ALA A 327 19.25 -2.02 8.60
C ALA A 327 17.89 -1.38 8.94
N PRO A 328 17.59 -0.19 8.40
CA PRO A 328 16.27 0.40 8.55
C PRO A 328 15.22 -0.48 7.83
N PRO A 329 14.01 -0.64 8.42
CA PRO A 329 12.96 -1.44 7.81
C PRO A 329 12.33 -0.73 6.60
N GLY A 330 12.04 -1.52 5.56
CA GLY A 330 11.41 -1.03 4.33
C GLY A 330 12.21 -1.35 3.07
N VAL A 331 11.56 -1.30 1.94
CA VAL A 331 12.11 -1.65 0.62
C VAL A 331 11.36 -0.90 -0.48
N ILE A 332 12.02 -0.64 -1.60
CA ILE A 332 11.36 -0.14 -2.80
C ILE A 332 10.46 -1.23 -3.39
N GLY A 333 9.32 -0.86 -3.96
CA GLY A 333 8.36 -1.87 -4.45
C GLY A 333 7.51 -1.43 -5.63
N LEU A 334 7.33 -0.13 -5.88
CA LEU A 334 6.38 0.36 -6.89
C LEU A 334 6.60 -0.24 -8.28
N GLU A 335 7.83 -0.34 -8.76
CA GLU A 335 8.15 -0.92 -10.07
C GLU A 335 8.14 -2.47 -10.08
N LEU A 336 8.23 -3.11 -8.91
CA LEU A 336 8.50 -4.55 -8.79
C LEU A 336 7.26 -5.36 -8.45
N ALA A 337 6.38 -4.80 -7.64
CA ALA A 337 5.31 -5.55 -6.97
C ALA A 337 4.36 -6.24 -7.94
N LEU A 338 3.82 -5.50 -8.94
CA LEU A 338 2.91 -6.10 -9.91
C LEU A 338 3.56 -7.26 -10.67
N ALA A 339 4.78 -7.08 -11.17
CA ALA A 339 5.47 -8.10 -11.96
C ALA A 339 5.72 -9.37 -11.17
N LEU A 340 6.18 -9.25 -9.92
CA LEU A 340 6.48 -10.40 -9.05
C LEU A 340 5.20 -11.09 -8.58
N LEU A 341 4.16 -10.34 -8.19
CA LEU A 341 2.85 -10.90 -7.84
C LEU A 341 2.19 -11.59 -9.04
N TRP A 342 2.28 -10.99 -10.23
CA TRP A 342 1.78 -11.60 -11.46
C TRP A 342 2.48 -12.93 -11.76
N GLN A 343 3.81 -12.94 -11.71
CA GLN A 343 4.60 -14.16 -11.91
C GLN A 343 4.23 -15.23 -10.87
N ARG A 344 4.14 -14.85 -9.61
CA ARG A 344 3.91 -15.78 -8.51
C ARG A 344 2.51 -16.36 -8.51
N PHE A 345 1.47 -15.55 -8.79
CA PHE A 345 0.09 -15.96 -8.59
C PHE A 345 -0.67 -16.16 -9.90
N VAL A 346 -0.52 -15.27 -10.88
CA VAL A 346 -1.31 -15.36 -12.13
C VAL A 346 -0.67 -16.33 -13.11
N GLN A 347 0.62 -16.23 -13.36
CA GLN A 347 1.30 -17.16 -14.29
C GLN A 347 1.33 -18.60 -13.76
N SER A 348 1.37 -18.80 -12.45
CA SER A 348 1.29 -20.14 -11.85
C SER A 348 -0.13 -20.72 -11.84
N GLY A 349 -1.15 -19.93 -12.18
CA GLY A 349 -2.56 -20.31 -12.11
C GLY A 349 -3.16 -20.36 -10.70
N ALA A 350 -2.43 -19.88 -9.68
CA ALA A 350 -2.92 -19.84 -8.30
C ALA A 350 -4.05 -18.82 -8.11
N TRP A 351 -3.98 -17.67 -8.81
CA TRP A 351 -5.00 -16.64 -8.86
C TRP A 351 -5.34 -16.32 -10.31
N SER A 352 -6.56 -15.85 -10.55
CA SER A 352 -6.92 -15.18 -11.80
C SER A 352 -6.31 -13.78 -11.84
N ALA A 353 -6.19 -13.22 -13.05
CA ALA A 353 -5.76 -11.84 -13.19
C ALA A 353 -6.74 -10.85 -12.52
N ILE A 354 -8.04 -11.17 -12.52
CA ILE A 354 -9.08 -10.38 -11.88
C ILE A 354 -8.87 -10.32 -10.37
N GLU A 355 -8.59 -11.46 -9.70
CA GLU A 355 -8.34 -11.50 -8.25
C GLU A 355 -7.17 -10.58 -7.87
N LEU A 356 -6.06 -10.63 -8.62
CA LEU A 356 -4.91 -9.76 -8.38
C LEU A 356 -5.26 -8.28 -8.61
N TRP A 357 -5.97 -7.96 -9.70
CA TRP A 357 -6.39 -6.59 -10.01
C TRP A 357 -7.39 -6.04 -8.99
N GLN A 358 -8.28 -6.87 -8.45
CA GLN A 358 -9.17 -6.46 -7.35
C GLN A 358 -8.38 -5.97 -6.15
N ALA A 359 -7.36 -6.70 -5.73
CA ALA A 359 -6.56 -6.38 -4.55
C ALA A 359 -5.62 -5.17 -4.75
N LEU A 360 -5.24 -4.83 -5.99
CA LEU A 360 -4.34 -3.73 -6.31
C LEU A 360 -5.05 -2.49 -6.90
N SER A 361 -6.33 -2.57 -7.28
CA SER A 361 -7.01 -1.49 -7.99
C SER A 361 -8.39 -1.15 -7.43
N SER A 362 -9.38 -2.07 -7.51
CA SER A 362 -10.76 -1.73 -7.19
C SER A 362 -11.08 -1.72 -5.70
N ARG A 363 -10.46 -2.60 -4.91
CA ARG A 363 -10.67 -2.64 -3.44
C ARG A 363 -9.95 -1.53 -2.68
N PRO A 364 -8.72 -1.08 -3.10
CA PRO A 364 -8.03 0.06 -2.47
C PRO A 364 -8.66 1.43 -2.73
N ARG A 365 -9.67 1.55 -3.56
CA ARG A 365 -10.30 2.83 -3.93
C ARG A 365 -11.20 3.41 -2.86
#